data_b91201754d580ab734d37573add7bbb8
#
_entry.id   b91201754d580ab734d37573add7bbb8
#
_cell.length_a   1.000
_cell.length_b   1.000
_cell.length_c   1.000
_cell.angle_alpha   90.00
_cell.angle_beta   90.00
_cell.angle_gamma   90.00
#
_symmetry.space_group_name_H-M   'P 1'
#
loop_
_entity.id
_entity.type
_entity.pdbx_description
1 polymer ?
#
loop_
_entity_poly.entity_id
_entity_poly.type
_entity_poly.pdbx_seq_one_letter_code
_entity_poly.pdbx_strand_id
1 'polypeptide(L)'
;MWLFVGPQLLAGIGQVTKQYADLLEAEYCQVGQRPKRAGYDRGFAFVLPIKEQLDLFDQYRAFCPEWTYMTVCETEPVNDCYGLLERYPEIHVPSEFSRQILEKQFPKIKWSLLRHWSESKVPRGVTSVTPYVFYSIGNILDPRKNIKKLIEAYLRCEFRDAAHLVLKATCTQPVEWRVPGVTIINGLLSPAELEKVHATSHCYVNCSHSEGVGMGAVEAALRSKPVVITDYGGLKEYVKTPWVVPCTTGPIGFDDFLFKKEHNWGHPDSVVLQAHLEDCFQKKVVAWDHSHTRELMDEVTRWPGWRQCSS
;
A
#
# COMPACT_ATOMS: atom_id res chain seq x y z
N MET A 1 -6.89 -11.44 24.06
CA MET A 1 -5.87 -11.73 23.05
C MET A 1 -6.47 -11.73 21.66
N TRP A 2 -5.76 -11.19 20.67
CA TRP A 2 -6.20 -11.05 19.29
C TRP A 2 -5.71 -12.19 18.39
N LEU A 3 -6.53 -12.55 17.39
CA LEU A 3 -6.20 -13.36 16.24
C LEU A 3 -6.30 -12.51 14.97
N PHE A 4 -5.24 -12.39 14.22
CA PHE A 4 -5.23 -11.71 12.92
C PHE A 4 -5.20 -12.75 11.80
N VAL A 5 -6.18 -12.70 10.90
CA VAL A 5 -6.28 -13.60 9.75
C VAL A 5 -6.15 -12.79 8.47
N GLY A 6 -5.18 -13.15 7.65
CA GLY A 6 -4.90 -12.45 6.40
C GLY A 6 -4.38 -13.37 5.29
N PRO A 7 -4.28 -12.87 4.04
CA PRO A 7 -3.71 -13.62 2.94
C PRO A 7 -2.20 -13.82 3.11
N GLN A 8 -1.57 -14.47 2.14
CA GLN A 8 -0.12 -14.71 2.15
C GLN A 8 0.67 -13.40 2.31
N LEU A 9 1.81 -13.46 3.01
CA LEU A 9 2.69 -12.31 3.27
C LEU A 9 3.35 -11.70 2.01
N LEU A 10 3.30 -12.38 0.87
CA LEU A 10 3.71 -11.82 -0.42
C LEU A 10 2.75 -10.73 -0.91
N ALA A 11 1.49 -10.76 -0.48
CA ALA A 11 0.50 -9.73 -0.80
C ALA A 11 0.62 -8.54 0.16
N GLY A 12 0.49 -7.32 -0.34
CA GLY A 12 0.55 -6.10 0.48
C GLY A 12 -0.45 -6.09 1.64
N ILE A 13 -1.67 -6.60 1.40
CA ILE A 13 -2.70 -6.75 2.44
C ILE A 13 -2.32 -7.78 3.51
N GLY A 14 -1.58 -8.84 3.17
CA GLY A 14 -1.04 -9.79 4.13
C GLY A 14 0.02 -9.15 5.03
N GLN A 15 0.90 -8.32 4.45
CA GLN A 15 1.90 -7.55 5.20
C GLN A 15 1.22 -6.58 6.18
N VAL A 16 0.20 -5.83 5.75
CA VAL A 16 -0.53 -4.92 6.63
C VAL A 16 -1.22 -5.66 7.78
N THR A 17 -1.86 -6.80 7.49
CA THR A 17 -2.49 -7.62 8.54
C THR A 17 -1.46 -8.11 9.55
N LYS A 18 -0.27 -8.51 9.09
CA LYS A 18 0.86 -8.89 9.96
C LYS A 18 1.38 -7.71 10.78
N GLN A 19 1.48 -6.52 10.18
CA GLN A 19 1.91 -5.31 10.90
C GLN A 19 0.95 -4.95 12.04
N TYR A 20 -0.36 -5.09 11.85
CA TYR A 20 -1.32 -4.93 12.96
C TYR A 20 -1.16 -6.02 14.03
N ALA A 21 -0.92 -7.27 13.62
CA ALA A 21 -0.65 -8.34 14.58
C ALA A 21 0.61 -8.04 15.41
N ASP A 22 1.67 -7.53 14.78
CA ASP A 22 2.91 -7.14 15.46
C ASP A 22 2.70 -5.95 16.39
N LEU A 23 1.93 -4.95 15.98
CA LEU A 23 1.56 -3.78 16.80
C LEU A 23 0.92 -4.21 18.15
N LEU A 24 0.12 -5.28 18.12
CA LEU A 24 -0.63 -5.76 19.28
C LEU A 24 0.00 -7.01 19.93
N GLU A 25 1.21 -7.40 19.52
CA GLU A 25 1.87 -8.63 19.97
C GLU A 25 0.97 -9.88 19.86
N ALA A 26 0.21 -9.93 18.76
CA ALA A 26 -0.84 -10.90 18.53
C ALA A 26 -0.46 -11.98 17.53
N GLU A 27 -1.26 -13.04 17.45
CA GLU A 27 -1.07 -14.09 16.47
C GLU A 27 -1.52 -13.64 15.08
N TYR A 28 -0.64 -13.80 14.09
CA TYR A 28 -0.99 -13.77 12.67
C TYR A 28 -1.17 -15.20 12.17
N CYS A 29 -2.33 -15.46 11.56
CA CYS A 29 -2.68 -16.73 10.92
C CYS A 29 -2.95 -16.47 9.44
N GLN A 30 -2.24 -17.15 8.56
CA GLN A 30 -2.52 -17.08 7.14
C GLN A 30 -3.84 -17.80 6.84
N VAL A 31 -4.71 -17.22 6.01
CA VAL A 31 -5.97 -17.85 5.60
C VAL A 31 -5.72 -19.25 5.01
N GLY A 32 -6.53 -20.22 5.43
CA GLY A 32 -6.34 -21.65 5.10
C GLY A 32 -5.47 -22.43 6.10
N GLN A 33 -4.80 -21.75 7.03
CA GLN A 33 -4.06 -22.39 8.12
C GLN A 33 -4.92 -22.42 9.39
N ARG A 34 -4.60 -23.35 10.30
CA ARG A 34 -5.28 -23.40 11.60
C ARG A 34 -4.59 -22.50 12.61
N PRO A 35 -5.34 -21.66 13.37
CA PRO A 35 -4.77 -20.93 14.50
C PRO A 35 -4.13 -21.86 15.52
N LYS A 36 -3.09 -21.39 16.20
CA LYS A 36 -2.29 -22.20 17.16
C LYS A 36 -3.09 -22.64 18.39
N ARG A 37 -4.19 -21.95 18.68
CA ARG A 37 -5.07 -22.25 19.82
C ARG A 37 -6.53 -21.95 19.50
N ALA A 38 -7.43 -22.24 20.42
CA ALA A 38 -8.82 -21.79 20.45
C ALA A 38 -9.01 -20.69 21.51
N GLY A 39 -10.11 -19.96 21.43
CA GLY A 39 -10.51 -19.02 22.48
C GLY A 39 -9.72 -17.72 22.50
N TYR A 40 -9.63 -17.04 21.37
CA TYR A 40 -9.20 -15.65 21.29
C TYR A 40 -10.36 -14.74 21.70
N ASP A 41 -10.04 -13.59 22.29
CA ASP A 41 -11.05 -12.61 22.71
C ASP A 41 -11.61 -11.87 21.50
N ARG A 42 -10.77 -11.59 20.50
CA ARG A 42 -11.11 -10.84 19.29
C ARG A 42 -10.38 -11.35 18.06
N GLY A 43 -11.02 -11.20 16.92
CA GLY A 43 -10.46 -11.48 15.61
C GLY A 43 -10.38 -10.23 14.74
N PHE A 44 -9.38 -10.19 13.87
CA PHE A 44 -9.26 -9.25 12.77
C PHE A 44 -9.08 -10.02 11.47
N ALA A 45 -9.84 -9.67 10.44
CA ALA A 45 -9.74 -10.28 9.13
C ALA A 45 -9.65 -9.23 8.03
N PHE A 46 -8.60 -9.30 7.21
CA PHE A 46 -8.53 -8.53 5.97
C PHE A 46 -9.19 -9.34 4.86
N VAL A 47 -10.36 -8.93 4.42
CA VAL A 47 -11.21 -9.65 3.49
C VAL A 47 -11.24 -8.98 2.12
N LEU A 48 -11.06 -9.76 1.07
CA LEU A 48 -11.36 -9.34 -0.29
C LEU A 48 -12.75 -9.87 -0.70
N PRO A 49 -13.46 -9.17 -1.58
CA PRO A 49 -14.80 -9.56 -2.01
C PRO A 49 -14.79 -10.73 -3.02
N ILE A 50 -14.09 -11.81 -2.67
CA ILE A 50 -13.97 -13.04 -3.45
C ILE A 50 -14.65 -14.13 -2.66
N LYS A 51 -15.70 -14.73 -3.25
CA LYS A 51 -16.59 -15.66 -2.53
C LYS A 51 -15.82 -16.77 -1.81
N GLU A 52 -14.89 -17.43 -2.50
CA GLU A 52 -14.12 -18.56 -1.97
C GLU A 52 -13.23 -18.13 -0.78
N GLN A 53 -12.69 -16.93 -0.83
CA GLN A 53 -11.91 -16.39 0.29
C GLN A 53 -12.80 -16.03 1.47
N LEU A 54 -13.95 -15.42 1.22
CA LEU A 54 -14.91 -15.07 2.27
C LEU A 54 -15.43 -16.33 2.99
N ASP A 55 -15.71 -17.39 2.24
CA ASP A 55 -16.14 -18.67 2.80
C ASP A 55 -15.03 -19.33 3.66
N LEU A 56 -13.75 -19.13 3.31
CA LEU A 56 -12.61 -19.52 4.15
C LEU A 56 -12.50 -18.66 5.42
N PHE A 57 -12.68 -17.34 5.32
CA PHE A 57 -12.67 -16.45 6.49
C PHE A 57 -13.81 -16.77 7.46
N ASP A 58 -14.99 -17.15 6.97
CA ASP A 58 -16.12 -17.52 7.82
C ASP A 58 -15.83 -18.74 8.71
N GLN A 59 -14.91 -19.62 8.31
CA GLN A 59 -14.47 -20.75 9.14
C GLN A 59 -13.71 -20.32 10.42
N TYR A 60 -13.14 -19.12 10.42
CA TYR A 60 -12.43 -18.59 11.60
C TYR A 60 -13.38 -17.99 12.65
N ARG A 61 -14.65 -17.75 12.33
CA ARG A 61 -15.60 -17.12 13.26
C ARG A 61 -15.72 -17.85 14.60
N ALA A 62 -15.56 -19.17 14.59
CA ALA A 62 -15.61 -19.99 15.80
C ALA A 62 -14.45 -19.77 16.78
N PHE A 63 -13.36 -19.13 16.35
CA PHE A 63 -12.18 -18.90 17.18
C PHE A 63 -12.27 -17.66 18.06
N CYS A 64 -13.12 -16.68 17.71
CA CYS A 64 -13.29 -15.43 18.43
C CYS A 64 -14.78 -15.04 18.48
N PRO A 65 -15.28 -14.48 19.60
CA PRO A 65 -16.66 -14.02 19.71
C PRO A 65 -16.92 -12.72 18.91
N GLU A 66 -15.91 -11.88 18.75
CA GLU A 66 -16.01 -10.60 18.06
C GLU A 66 -14.95 -10.49 16.94
N TRP A 67 -15.35 -9.93 15.80
CA TRP A 67 -14.48 -9.75 14.64
C TRP A 67 -14.53 -8.34 14.11
N THR A 68 -13.35 -7.82 13.77
CA THR A 68 -13.14 -6.62 12.97
C THR A 68 -12.81 -7.04 11.55
N TYR A 69 -13.56 -6.55 10.56
CA TYR A 69 -13.33 -6.85 9.15
C TYR A 69 -12.80 -5.61 8.45
N MET A 70 -11.84 -5.80 7.55
CA MET A 70 -11.25 -4.74 6.77
C MET A 70 -11.18 -5.12 5.30
N THR A 71 -11.37 -4.16 4.42
CA THR A 71 -11.15 -4.28 2.98
C THR A 71 -10.55 -3.00 2.41
N VAL A 72 -10.30 -2.98 1.11
CA VAL A 72 -9.78 -1.82 0.38
C VAL A 72 -10.39 -1.77 -1.01
N CYS A 73 -10.60 -0.59 -1.58
CA CYS A 73 -10.89 -0.44 -3.00
C CYS A 73 -9.92 0.57 -3.65
N GLU A 74 -9.80 0.46 -4.96
CA GLU A 74 -8.81 1.21 -5.74
C GLU A 74 -9.39 1.79 -7.04
N THR A 75 -10.71 1.68 -7.27
CA THR A 75 -11.39 2.12 -8.50
C THR A 75 -12.73 2.77 -8.21
N GLU A 76 -13.25 3.56 -9.14
CA GLU A 76 -14.58 4.15 -9.09
C GLU A 76 -15.30 3.97 -10.46
N PRO A 77 -16.47 3.28 -10.49
CA PRO A 77 -17.07 2.51 -9.40
C PRO A 77 -16.20 1.29 -9.04
N VAL A 78 -16.56 0.59 -7.97
CA VAL A 78 -15.99 -0.72 -7.65
C VAL A 78 -16.82 -1.85 -8.24
N ASN A 79 -16.24 -3.04 -8.31
CA ASN A 79 -16.92 -4.24 -8.78
C ASN A 79 -18.10 -4.61 -7.85
N ASP A 80 -19.21 -5.07 -8.43
CA ASP A 80 -20.41 -5.46 -7.69
C ASP A 80 -20.18 -6.60 -6.69
N CYS A 81 -19.06 -7.35 -6.85
CA CYS A 81 -18.67 -8.38 -5.88
C CYS A 81 -18.46 -7.83 -4.46
N TYR A 82 -18.23 -6.52 -4.28
CA TYR A 82 -18.19 -5.90 -2.95
C TYR A 82 -19.51 -6.02 -2.18
N GLY A 83 -20.64 -6.23 -2.86
CA GLY A 83 -21.91 -6.59 -2.24
C GLY A 83 -21.88 -7.90 -1.42
N LEU A 84 -20.93 -8.81 -1.70
CA LEU A 84 -20.73 -10.03 -0.89
C LEU A 84 -20.33 -9.70 0.56
N LEU A 85 -19.85 -8.50 0.81
CA LEU A 85 -19.45 -8.04 2.14
C LEU A 85 -20.65 -7.65 3.03
N GLU A 86 -21.88 -7.61 2.51
CA GLU A 86 -23.11 -7.42 3.30
C GLU A 86 -23.31 -8.49 4.38
N ARG A 87 -22.59 -9.61 4.29
CA ARG A 87 -22.59 -10.66 5.33
C ARG A 87 -21.93 -10.24 6.65
N TYR A 88 -21.19 -9.13 6.68
CA TYR A 88 -20.51 -8.62 7.86
C TYR A 88 -21.21 -7.37 8.39
N PRO A 89 -21.30 -7.19 9.72
CA PRO A 89 -22.05 -6.08 10.31
C PRO A 89 -21.42 -4.71 10.09
N GLU A 90 -20.10 -4.67 10.00
CA GLU A 90 -19.31 -3.47 9.80
C GLU A 90 -18.00 -3.82 9.10
N ILE A 91 -17.58 -2.97 8.14
CA ILE A 91 -16.34 -3.12 7.40
C ILE A 91 -15.50 -1.87 7.58
N HIS A 92 -14.25 -2.05 7.94
CA HIS A 92 -13.27 -0.97 7.98
C HIS A 92 -12.55 -0.85 6.64
N VAL A 93 -12.20 0.38 6.29
CA VAL A 93 -11.41 0.72 5.10
C VAL A 93 -10.28 1.68 5.48
N PRO A 94 -9.14 1.66 4.76
CA PRO A 94 -7.96 2.39 5.20
C PRO A 94 -7.96 3.88 4.85
N SER A 95 -8.85 4.34 3.98
CA SER A 95 -8.86 5.72 3.47
C SER A 95 -10.28 6.26 3.31
N GLU A 96 -10.42 7.57 3.40
CA GLU A 96 -11.67 8.26 3.06
C GLU A 96 -12.05 8.06 1.59
N PHE A 97 -11.05 7.97 0.72
CA PHE A 97 -11.27 7.61 -0.69
C PHE A 97 -12.04 6.29 -0.81
N SER A 98 -11.55 5.22 -0.18
CA SER A 98 -12.24 3.93 -0.19
C SER A 98 -13.61 4.00 0.49
N ARG A 99 -13.72 4.73 1.61
CA ARG A 99 -14.97 4.84 2.35
C ARG A 99 -16.07 5.49 1.52
N GLN A 100 -15.79 6.65 0.92
CA GLN A 100 -16.76 7.41 0.14
C GLN A 100 -17.28 6.64 -1.07
N ILE A 101 -16.41 5.94 -1.78
CA ILE A 101 -16.79 5.15 -2.96
C ILE A 101 -17.69 3.98 -2.55
N LEU A 102 -17.26 3.22 -1.53
CA LEU A 102 -17.99 2.04 -1.08
C LEU A 102 -19.32 2.39 -0.41
N GLU A 103 -19.36 3.44 0.40
CA GLU A 103 -20.59 3.92 1.05
C GLU A 103 -21.63 4.38 0.03
N LYS A 104 -21.19 5.07 -1.04
CA LYS A 104 -22.07 5.51 -2.14
C LYS A 104 -22.67 4.32 -2.90
N GLN A 105 -21.87 3.29 -3.17
CA GLN A 105 -22.30 2.13 -3.97
C GLN A 105 -23.01 1.04 -3.14
N PHE A 106 -22.60 0.86 -1.88
CA PHE A 106 -23.15 -0.16 -0.95
C PHE A 106 -23.59 0.49 0.37
N PRO A 107 -24.65 1.31 0.37
CA PRO A 107 -25.09 2.08 1.54
C PRO A 107 -25.69 1.23 2.68
N LYS A 108 -25.95 -0.05 2.42
CA LYS A 108 -26.45 -0.97 3.45
C LYS A 108 -25.36 -1.49 4.39
N ILE A 109 -24.09 -1.41 3.95
CA ILE A 109 -22.94 -1.82 4.76
C ILE A 109 -22.52 -0.62 5.62
N LYS A 110 -22.26 -0.86 6.89
CA LYS A 110 -21.62 0.16 7.75
C LYS A 110 -20.14 0.21 7.45
N TRP A 111 -19.70 1.32 6.85
CA TRP A 111 -18.30 1.58 6.51
C TRP A 111 -17.66 2.48 7.56
N SER A 112 -16.53 2.05 8.09
CA SER A 112 -15.77 2.79 9.10
C SER A 112 -14.31 2.94 8.68
N LEU A 113 -13.66 4.00 9.15
CA LEU A 113 -12.25 4.25 8.85
C LEU A 113 -11.36 3.55 9.88
N LEU A 114 -10.40 2.76 9.41
CA LEU A 114 -9.25 2.28 10.16
C LEU A 114 -8.02 2.36 9.25
N ARG A 115 -7.14 3.31 9.52
CA ARG A 115 -5.96 3.53 8.67
C ARG A 115 -4.97 2.38 8.78
N HIS A 116 -4.26 2.08 7.68
CA HIS A 116 -3.15 1.13 7.72
C HIS A 116 -2.02 1.69 8.59
N TRP A 117 -1.36 0.79 9.29
CA TRP A 117 -0.24 1.11 10.15
C TRP A 117 1.06 0.54 9.61
N SER A 118 2.14 1.26 9.84
CA SER A 118 3.51 0.79 9.68
C SER A 118 4.37 1.40 10.78
N GLU A 119 5.35 0.66 11.25
CA GLU A 119 6.27 1.13 12.26
C GLU A 119 7.06 2.36 11.78
N SER A 120 7.03 3.43 12.57
CA SER A 120 7.87 4.59 12.31
C SER A 120 9.32 4.25 12.61
N LYS A 121 10.17 4.32 11.59
CA LYS A 121 11.62 4.06 11.74
C LYS A 121 12.38 5.37 11.82
N VAL A 122 13.36 5.44 12.73
CA VAL A 122 14.23 6.60 12.85
C VAL A 122 14.94 6.80 11.50
N PRO A 123 14.89 8.00 10.91
CA PRO A 123 15.58 8.28 9.66
C PRO A 123 17.08 8.03 9.84
N ARG A 124 17.60 7.04 9.17
CA ARG A 124 19.05 6.95 8.99
C ARG A 124 19.37 7.86 7.81
N GLY A 125 20.12 8.93 8.09
CA GLY A 125 20.57 9.87 7.05
C GLY A 125 21.17 9.09 5.88
N VAL A 126 20.84 9.50 4.67
CA VAL A 126 21.51 8.95 3.47
C VAL A 126 22.97 9.36 3.59
N THR A 127 23.84 8.38 3.82
CA THR A 127 25.27 8.60 3.54
C THR A 127 25.35 8.97 2.06
N SER A 128 26.11 10.01 1.72
CA SER A 128 26.23 10.53 0.36
C SER A 128 26.56 9.42 -0.63
N VAL A 129 25.52 8.85 -1.23
CA VAL A 129 25.65 7.81 -2.24
C VAL A 129 25.56 8.49 -3.58
N THR A 130 26.60 8.40 -4.35
CA THR A 130 26.62 8.79 -5.76
C THR A 130 26.59 7.50 -6.57
N PRO A 131 25.67 7.32 -7.52
CA PRO A 131 24.70 8.25 -8.11
C PRO A 131 23.46 8.51 -7.23
N TYR A 132 22.66 9.54 -7.59
CA TYR A 132 21.36 9.80 -6.97
C TYR A 132 20.39 8.66 -7.32
N VAL A 133 19.72 8.05 -6.33
CA VAL A 133 18.90 6.86 -6.52
C VAL A 133 17.42 7.17 -6.30
N PHE A 134 16.63 7.07 -7.36
CA PHE A 134 15.18 6.93 -7.28
C PHE A 134 14.81 5.47 -7.02
N TYR A 135 13.70 5.20 -6.33
CA TYR A 135 13.27 3.82 -6.12
C TYR A 135 11.76 3.66 -6.00
N SER A 136 11.27 2.47 -6.31
CA SER A 136 9.89 2.05 -6.11
C SER A 136 9.84 0.60 -5.65
N ILE A 137 8.84 0.25 -4.82
CA ILE A 137 8.64 -1.09 -4.27
C ILE A 137 7.22 -1.53 -4.56
N GLY A 138 7.03 -2.67 -5.17
CA GLY A 138 5.70 -3.21 -5.47
C GLY A 138 5.68 -4.35 -6.47
N ASN A 139 4.50 -4.85 -6.79
CA ASN A 139 4.32 -5.76 -7.90
C ASN A 139 4.49 -5.00 -9.22
N ILE A 140 5.71 -4.98 -9.76
CA ILE A 140 6.05 -4.19 -10.96
C ILE A 140 5.42 -4.73 -12.24
N LEU A 141 4.82 -5.91 -12.21
CA LEU A 141 4.04 -6.50 -13.31
C LEU A 141 2.55 -6.12 -13.25
N ASP A 142 2.08 -5.59 -12.13
CA ASP A 142 0.71 -5.10 -11.97
C ASP A 142 0.52 -3.81 -12.80
N PRO A 143 -0.37 -3.80 -13.83
CA PRO A 143 -0.61 -2.60 -14.64
C PRO A 143 -0.98 -1.38 -13.79
N ARG A 144 -1.68 -1.57 -12.68
CA ARG A 144 -2.06 -0.51 -11.75
C ARG A 144 -0.86 0.25 -11.19
N LYS A 145 0.28 -0.41 -11.01
CA LYS A 145 1.52 0.23 -10.51
C LYS A 145 2.20 1.15 -11.53
N ASN A 146 1.81 1.06 -12.80
CA ASN A 146 2.24 1.98 -13.87
C ASN A 146 3.76 2.13 -14.02
N ILE A 147 4.51 1.07 -13.70
CA ILE A 147 5.99 1.07 -13.66
C ILE A 147 6.59 1.37 -15.04
N LYS A 148 5.92 0.97 -16.10
CA LYS A 148 6.35 1.26 -17.46
C LYS A 148 6.44 2.78 -17.70
N LYS A 149 5.44 3.53 -17.23
CA LYS A 149 5.44 5.00 -17.31
C LYS A 149 6.52 5.65 -16.43
N LEU A 150 6.80 5.07 -15.26
CA LEU A 150 7.93 5.52 -14.44
C LEU A 150 9.25 5.36 -15.18
N ILE A 151 9.50 4.20 -15.79
CA ILE A 151 10.71 3.94 -16.58
C ILE A 151 10.79 4.91 -17.75
N GLU A 152 9.70 5.10 -18.51
CA GLU A 152 9.65 6.04 -19.63
C GLU A 152 9.95 7.48 -19.19
N ALA A 153 9.38 7.95 -18.08
CA ALA A 153 9.64 9.28 -17.54
C ALA A 153 11.10 9.43 -17.11
N TYR A 154 11.65 8.44 -16.39
CA TYR A 154 13.06 8.41 -15.96
C TYR A 154 14.03 8.46 -17.16
N LEU A 155 13.77 7.69 -18.20
CA LEU A 155 14.63 7.65 -19.40
C LEU A 155 14.61 8.95 -20.21
N ARG A 156 13.58 9.77 -20.07
CA ARG A 156 13.50 11.10 -20.70
C ARG A 156 14.23 12.19 -19.93
N CYS A 157 14.54 11.95 -18.64
CA CYS A 157 15.26 12.94 -17.83
C CYS A 157 16.69 13.16 -18.35
N GLU A 158 17.14 14.41 -18.33
CA GLU A 158 18.50 14.78 -18.76
C GLU A 158 19.59 14.20 -17.86
N PHE A 159 19.28 13.95 -16.59
CA PHE A 159 20.21 13.43 -15.59
C PHE A 159 20.38 11.90 -15.61
N ARG A 160 19.71 11.17 -16.49
CA ARG A 160 19.64 9.67 -16.46
C ARG A 160 20.99 8.97 -16.28
N ASP A 161 22.07 9.57 -16.79
CA ASP A 161 23.43 9.03 -16.68
C ASP A 161 24.10 9.35 -15.32
N ALA A 162 23.53 10.30 -14.55
CA ALA A 162 24.00 10.73 -13.23
C ALA A 162 23.12 10.25 -12.08
N ALA A 163 22.05 9.55 -12.38
CA ALA A 163 21.13 8.95 -11.42
C ALA A 163 20.90 7.45 -11.71
N HIS A 164 20.22 6.78 -10.79
CA HIS A 164 19.86 5.37 -10.93
C HIS A 164 18.41 5.15 -10.49
N LEU A 165 17.69 4.23 -11.14
CA LEU A 165 16.35 3.81 -10.74
C LEU A 165 16.38 2.38 -10.21
N VAL A 166 15.98 2.18 -8.96
CA VAL A 166 15.87 0.85 -8.33
C VAL A 166 14.40 0.45 -8.23
N LEU A 167 14.04 -0.68 -8.82
CA LEU A 167 12.70 -1.27 -8.76
C LEU A 167 12.76 -2.56 -7.93
N LYS A 168 12.21 -2.54 -6.72
CA LYS A 168 12.07 -3.73 -5.89
C LYS A 168 10.77 -4.44 -6.24
N ALA A 169 10.89 -5.54 -6.98
CA ALA A 169 9.76 -6.36 -7.40
C ALA A 169 9.23 -7.23 -6.25
N THR A 170 7.91 -7.21 -6.01
CA THR A 170 7.20 -8.14 -5.12
C THR A 170 6.42 -9.21 -5.91
N CYS A 171 6.78 -9.40 -7.18
CA CYS A 171 6.18 -10.40 -8.05
C CYS A 171 6.61 -11.80 -7.63
N THR A 172 5.74 -12.78 -7.84
CA THR A 172 6.05 -14.21 -7.64
C THR A 172 7.03 -14.74 -8.68
N GLN A 173 7.03 -14.16 -9.88
CA GLN A 173 7.95 -14.49 -10.96
C GLN A 173 9.07 -13.45 -11.05
N PRO A 174 10.32 -13.87 -11.33
CA PRO A 174 11.42 -12.94 -11.56
C PRO A 174 11.15 -12.10 -12.82
N VAL A 175 11.52 -10.82 -12.75
CA VAL A 175 11.43 -9.87 -13.86
C VAL A 175 12.83 -9.65 -14.43
N GLU A 176 13.01 -9.93 -15.72
CA GLU A 176 14.31 -9.90 -16.40
C GLU A 176 14.44 -8.71 -17.38
N TRP A 177 13.74 -7.61 -17.10
CA TRP A 177 13.87 -6.41 -17.94
C TRP A 177 15.29 -5.85 -17.88
N ARG A 178 15.85 -5.54 -19.05
CA ARG A 178 17.17 -4.91 -19.18
C ARG A 178 16.98 -3.49 -19.69
N VAL A 179 17.05 -2.53 -18.77
CA VAL A 179 16.88 -1.10 -19.07
C VAL A 179 18.10 -0.36 -18.56
N PRO A 180 18.76 0.47 -19.38
CA PRO A 180 19.91 1.26 -18.96
C PRO A 180 19.57 2.16 -17.77
N GLY A 181 20.43 2.17 -16.74
CA GLY A 181 20.23 2.97 -15.53
C GLY A 181 19.13 2.46 -14.58
N VAL A 182 18.56 1.26 -14.84
CA VAL A 182 17.53 0.66 -13.99
C VAL A 182 18.02 -0.69 -13.43
N THR A 183 17.91 -0.86 -12.12
CA THR A 183 18.15 -2.15 -11.45
C THR A 183 16.84 -2.73 -10.94
N ILE A 184 16.57 -4.00 -11.23
CA ILE A 184 15.44 -4.74 -10.69
C ILE A 184 15.94 -5.69 -9.61
N ILE A 185 15.39 -5.56 -8.40
CA ILE A 185 15.65 -6.47 -7.29
C ILE A 185 14.48 -7.44 -7.19
N ASN A 186 14.71 -8.69 -7.58
CA ASN A 186 13.73 -9.76 -7.52
C ASN A 186 13.76 -10.49 -6.17
N GLY A 187 12.71 -11.27 -5.91
CA GLY A 187 12.61 -12.16 -4.76
C GLY A 187 12.16 -11.47 -3.47
N LEU A 188 11.91 -12.27 -2.45
CA LEU A 188 11.55 -11.78 -1.13
C LEU A 188 12.83 -11.29 -0.42
N LEU A 189 12.79 -10.07 0.10
CA LEU A 189 13.84 -9.51 0.93
C LEU A 189 13.52 -9.72 2.41
N SER A 190 14.54 -9.98 3.20
CA SER A 190 14.45 -9.88 4.66
C SER A 190 14.18 -8.41 5.07
N PRO A 191 13.66 -8.17 6.29
CA PRO A 191 13.48 -6.80 6.80
C PRO A 191 14.76 -5.96 6.76
N ALA A 192 15.92 -6.57 7.02
CA ALA A 192 17.21 -5.88 6.98
C ALA A 192 17.64 -5.50 5.55
N GLU A 193 17.39 -6.37 4.56
CA GLU A 193 17.66 -6.08 3.16
C GLU A 193 16.71 -5.00 2.62
N LEU A 194 15.43 -5.04 2.99
CA LEU A 194 14.47 -4.01 2.63
C LEU A 194 14.87 -2.66 3.22
N GLU A 195 15.31 -2.64 4.49
CA GLU A 195 15.82 -1.44 5.12
C GLU A 195 17.07 -0.90 4.39
N LYS A 196 17.95 -1.78 3.89
CA LYS A 196 19.09 -1.38 3.08
C LYS A 196 18.65 -0.69 1.78
N VAL A 197 17.60 -1.19 1.10
CA VAL A 197 17.04 -0.53 -0.10
C VAL A 197 16.60 0.89 0.24
N HIS A 198 15.85 1.09 1.33
CA HIS A 198 15.46 2.42 1.78
C HIS A 198 16.68 3.30 2.15
N ALA A 199 17.65 2.74 2.89
CA ALA A 199 18.81 3.49 3.37
C ALA A 199 19.74 3.96 2.24
N THR A 200 19.88 3.17 1.18
CA THR A 200 20.77 3.50 0.04
C THR A 200 20.08 4.29 -1.07
N SER A 201 18.77 4.50 -0.97
CA SER A 201 18.00 5.24 -1.97
C SER A 201 17.60 6.63 -1.48
N HIS A 202 17.42 7.59 -2.41
CA HIS A 202 17.21 8.99 -2.11
C HIS A 202 15.75 9.41 -2.16
N CYS A 203 15.04 9.09 -3.25
CA CYS A 203 13.68 9.54 -3.50
C CYS A 203 12.78 8.36 -3.89
N TYR A 204 11.68 8.17 -3.16
CA TYR A 204 10.67 7.17 -3.50
C TYR A 204 9.72 7.71 -4.57
N VAL A 205 9.36 6.88 -5.53
CA VAL A 205 8.41 7.26 -6.58
C VAL A 205 7.25 6.27 -6.61
N ASN A 206 6.06 6.76 -6.38
CA ASN A 206 4.81 6.05 -6.62
C ASN A 206 4.06 6.74 -7.77
N CYS A 207 3.99 6.08 -8.92
CA CYS A 207 3.27 6.55 -10.10
C CYS A 207 2.04 5.69 -10.41
N SER A 208 1.54 4.95 -9.42
CA SER A 208 0.39 4.07 -9.56
C SER A 208 -0.83 4.81 -10.07
N HIS A 209 -1.63 4.15 -10.90
CA HIS A 209 -2.93 4.66 -11.32
C HIS A 209 -3.88 4.86 -10.14
N SER A 210 -3.82 3.98 -9.16
CA SER A 210 -4.56 4.08 -7.90
C SER A 210 -3.89 3.28 -6.80
N GLU A 211 -4.05 3.74 -5.57
CA GLU A 211 -3.67 3.05 -4.35
C GLU A 211 -4.76 3.22 -3.30
N GLY A 212 -5.10 2.14 -2.62
CA GLY A 212 -5.92 2.26 -1.41
C GLY A 212 -5.17 2.99 -0.29
N VAL A 213 -3.86 2.76 -0.19
CA VAL A 213 -2.93 3.43 0.74
C VAL A 213 -1.56 3.70 0.11
N GLY A 214 -0.95 2.71 -0.57
CA GLY A 214 0.40 2.84 -1.11
C GLY A 214 1.49 2.67 -0.05
N MET A 215 1.49 1.55 0.66
CA MET A 215 2.37 1.32 1.83
C MET A 215 3.85 1.57 1.56
N GLY A 216 4.39 1.25 0.38
CA GLY A 216 5.79 1.54 0.06
C GLY A 216 6.12 3.04 0.12
N ALA A 217 5.18 3.91 -0.29
CA ALA A 217 5.33 5.36 -0.16
C ALA A 217 5.21 5.82 1.30
N VAL A 218 4.29 5.24 2.07
CA VAL A 218 4.15 5.49 3.52
C VAL A 218 5.43 5.11 4.25
N GLU A 219 5.98 3.93 4.00
CA GLU A 219 7.23 3.45 4.60
C GLU A 219 8.43 4.34 4.24
N ALA A 220 8.49 4.86 3.02
CA ALA A 220 9.50 5.83 2.60
C ALA A 220 9.32 7.17 3.34
N ALA A 221 8.08 7.66 3.48
CA ALA A 221 7.76 8.88 4.21
C ALA A 221 8.14 8.76 5.70
N LEU A 222 7.86 7.62 6.35
CA LEU A 222 8.25 7.35 7.74
C LEU A 222 9.78 7.37 7.94
N ARG A 223 10.56 7.18 6.87
CA ARG A 223 12.01 7.32 6.85
C ARG A 223 12.47 8.70 6.39
N SER A 224 11.55 9.67 6.35
CA SER A 224 11.80 11.04 5.88
C SER A 224 12.36 11.14 4.47
N LYS A 225 12.11 10.16 3.60
CA LYS A 225 12.51 10.25 2.20
C LYS A 225 11.61 11.22 1.45
N PRO A 226 12.11 12.00 0.48
CA PRO A 226 11.28 12.64 -0.53
C PRO A 226 10.41 11.59 -1.23
N VAL A 227 9.13 11.91 -1.44
CA VAL A 227 8.19 10.98 -2.07
C VAL A 227 7.43 11.69 -3.19
N VAL A 228 7.54 11.18 -4.41
CA VAL A 228 6.71 11.58 -5.55
C VAL A 228 5.48 10.69 -5.55
N ILE A 229 4.27 11.26 -5.57
CA ILE A 229 2.99 10.52 -5.54
C ILE A 229 2.05 10.98 -6.64
N THR A 230 1.07 10.14 -6.99
CA THR A 230 -0.04 10.51 -7.87
C THR A 230 -1.21 11.10 -7.08
N ASP A 231 -1.93 12.06 -7.69
CA ASP A 231 -3.10 12.73 -7.09
C ASP A 231 -4.38 11.92 -7.31
N TYR A 232 -4.34 10.61 -6.98
CA TYR A 232 -5.52 9.75 -7.06
C TYR A 232 -5.44 8.63 -6.02
N GLY A 233 -6.59 8.28 -5.43
CA GLY A 233 -6.67 7.23 -4.43
C GLY A 233 -6.40 7.71 -3.00
N GLY A 234 -6.25 6.74 -2.09
CA GLY A 234 -6.03 7.00 -0.66
C GLY A 234 -4.62 7.44 -0.29
N LEU A 235 -3.63 7.28 -1.19
CA LEU A 235 -2.23 7.59 -0.87
C LEU A 235 -2.01 9.05 -0.44
N LYS A 236 -2.68 10.00 -1.10
CA LYS A 236 -2.58 11.43 -0.78
C LYS A 236 -3.10 11.80 0.62
N GLU A 237 -3.87 10.92 1.24
CA GLU A 237 -4.29 11.10 2.64
C GLU A 237 -3.15 10.82 3.61
N TYR A 238 -2.27 9.90 3.27
CA TYR A 238 -1.16 9.44 4.11
C TYR A 238 0.12 10.25 3.93
N VAL A 239 0.42 10.65 2.69
CA VAL A 239 1.68 11.33 2.36
C VAL A 239 1.41 12.73 1.85
N LYS A 240 1.95 13.73 2.57
CA LYS A 240 1.94 15.14 2.15
C LYS A 240 3.31 15.49 1.60
N THR A 241 3.34 15.90 0.34
CA THR A 241 4.57 16.19 -0.41
C THR A 241 4.32 17.28 -1.45
N PRO A 242 5.31 18.09 -1.84
CA PRO A 242 5.15 19.02 -2.96
C PRO A 242 5.22 18.33 -4.33
N TRP A 243 5.68 17.10 -4.41
CA TRP A 243 5.83 16.34 -5.66
C TRP A 243 4.61 15.48 -5.94
N VAL A 244 3.48 16.14 -6.18
CA VAL A 244 2.20 15.49 -6.50
C VAL A 244 1.96 15.55 -8.00
N VAL A 245 1.84 14.39 -8.62
CA VAL A 245 1.57 14.24 -10.05
C VAL A 245 0.06 14.28 -10.28
N PRO A 246 -0.48 15.28 -10.99
CA PRO A 246 -1.90 15.36 -11.29
C PRO A 246 -2.34 14.20 -12.17
N CYS A 247 -3.58 13.76 -11.97
CA CYS A 247 -4.18 12.66 -12.72
C CYS A 247 -5.45 13.11 -13.44
N THR A 248 -5.64 12.62 -14.65
CA THR A 248 -6.96 12.59 -15.30
C THR A 248 -7.66 11.29 -14.94
N THR A 249 -8.94 11.35 -14.58
CA THR A 249 -9.73 10.13 -14.32
C THR A 249 -10.18 9.54 -15.65
N GLY A 250 -10.04 8.24 -15.81
CA GLY A 250 -10.41 7.55 -17.03
C GLY A 250 -10.48 6.02 -16.86
N PRO A 251 -10.99 5.32 -17.89
CA PRO A 251 -11.22 3.89 -17.82
C PRO A 251 -9.93 3.08 -17.64
N ILE A 252 -10.06 1.95 -16.95
CA ILE A 252 -8.97 1.00 -16.71
C ILE A 252 -8.53 0.32 -18.02
N GLY A 253 -9.50 -0.07 -18.86
CA GLY A 253 -9.25 -0.66 -20.17
C GLY A 253 -9.02 -2.17 -20.20
N PHE A 254 -9.04 -2.85 -19.07
CA PHE A 254 -8.95 -4.32 -18.96
C PHE A 254 -9.78 -4.85 -17.81
N ASP A 255 -10.13 -6.13 -17.85
CA ASP A 255 -10.83 -6.84 -16.79
C ASP A 255 -9.86 -7.71 -15.99
N ASP A 256 -10.03 -7.76 -14.68
CA ASP A 256 -9.45 -8.77 -13.80
C ASP A 256 -10.47 -9.21 -12.71
N PHE A 257 -10.00 -9.89 -11.66
CA PHE A 257 -10.90 -10.42 -10.62
C PHE A 257 -11.60 -9.33 -9.76
N LEU A 258 -11.02 -8.11 -9.66
CA LEU A 258 -11.63 -6.98 -8.94
C LEU A 258 -11.95 -5.79 -9.84
N PHE A 259 -11.29 -5.66 -10.98
CA PHE A 259 -11.41 -4.50 -11.85
C PHE A 259 -12.22 -4.84 -13.11
N LYS A 260 -13.01 -3.89 -13.57
CA LYS A 260 -13.70 -3.94 -14.85
C LYS A 260 -13.16 -2.85 -15.75
N LYS A 261 -13.03 -3.15 -17.04
CA LYS A 261 -12.43 -2.24 -18.03
C LYS A 261 -13.09 -0.86 -18.10
N GLU A 262 -14.37 -0.78 -17.75
CA GLU A 262 -15.17 0.46 -17.71
C GLU A 262 -15.04 1.21 -16.38
N HIS A 263 -14.47 0.61 -15.31
CA HIS A 263 -14.18 1.32 -14.07
C HIS A 263 -13.07 2.33 -14.30
N ASN A 264 -13.00 3.33 -13.46
CA ASN A 264 -12.03 4.40 -13.58
C ASN A 264 -10.95 4.33 -12.50
N TRP A 265 -9.80 4.83 -12.88
CA TRP A 265 -8.70 5.18 -11.99
C TRP A 265 -7.99 6.45 -12.49
N GLY A 266 -6.93 6.88 -11.80
CA GLY A 266 -6.14 8.04 -12.19
C GLY A 266 -5.13 7.68 -13.28
N HIS A 267 -5.00 8.52 -14.29
CA HIS A 267 -3.93 8.46 -15.27
C HIS A 267 -2.95 9.60 -15.02
N PRO A 268 -1.78 9.31 -14.39
CA PRO A 268 -0.81 10.35 -14.02
C PRO A 268 -0.21 11.05 -15.23
N ASP A 269 -0.02 12.37 -15.12
CA ASP A 269 0.66 13.17 -16.14
C ASP A 269 2.15 12.85 -16.17
N SER A 270 2.59 12.26 -17.28
CA SER A 270 3.97 11.80 -17.43
C SER A 270 4.97 12.94 -17.62
N VAL A 271 4.54 14.13 -18.04
CA VAL A 271 5.38 15.32 -18.16
C VAL A 271 5.67 15.90 -16.77
N VAL A 272 4.62 16.01 -15.95
CA VAL A 272 4.76 16.45 -14.55
C VAL A 272 5.56 15.43 -13.72
N LEU A 273 5.34 14.12 -13.94
CA LEU A 273 6.15 13.09 -13.31
C LEU A 273 7.65 13.30 -13.63
N GLN A 274 8.01 13.48 -14.90
CA GLN A 274 9.38 13.76 -15.32
C GLN A 274 9.91 15.03 -14.64
N ALA A 275 9.17 16.13 -14.66
CA ALA A 275 9.58 17.38 -14.04
C ALA A 275 9.84 17.23 -12.52
N HIS A 276 9.04 16.43 -11.81
CA HIS A 276 9.28 16.15 -10.39
C HIS A 276 10.53 15.31 -10.14
N LEU A 277 10.84 14.34 -11.02
CA LEU A 277 12.11 13.61 -10.93
C LEU A 277 13.30 14.56 -11.13
N GLU A 278 13.23 15.44 -12.12
CA GLU A 278 14.27 16.45 -12.40
C GLU A 278 14.44 17.43 -11.23
N ASP A 279 13.36 17.92 -10.65
CA ASP A 279 13.38 18.81 -9.49
C ASP A 279 14.06 18.14 -8.27
N CYS A 280 13.67 16.92 -7.92
CA CYS A 280 14.28 16.15 -6.83
C CYS A 280 15.78 15.94 -7.06
N PHE A 281 16.17 15.60 -8.30
CA PHE A 281 17.58 15.40 -8.65
C PHE A 281 18.40 16.69 -8.61
N GLN A 282 17.92 17.77 -9.24
CA GLN A 282 18.62 19.06 -9.31
C GLN A 282 18.84 19.66 -7.93
N LYS A 283 17.83 19.60 -7.07
CA LYS A 283 17.90 20.10 -5.69
C LYS A 283 18.63 19.15 -4.74
N LYS A 284 19.00 17.93 -5.19
CA LYS A 284 19.60 16.88 -4.35
C LYS A 284 18.81 16.64 -3.07
N VAL A 285 17.49 16.57 -3.20
CA VAL A 285 16.62 16.38 -2.03
C VAL A 285 16.84 14.97 -1.47
N VAL A 286 17.23 14.88 -0.22
CA VAL A 286 17.54 13.62 0.46
C VAL A 286 16.67 13.36 1.68
N ALA A 287 15.94 14.39 2.14
CA ALA A 287 14.99 14.29 3.25
C ALA A 287 13.83 15.25 3.07
N TRP A 288 12.69 14.88 3.62
CA TRP A 288 11.47 15.69 3.65
C TRP A 288 10.75 15.49 4.98
N ASP A 289 10.02 16.52 5.43
CA ASP A 289 9.19 16.39 6.63
C ASP A 289 7.87 15.67 6.33
N HIS A 290 7.64 14.58 7.03
CA HIS A 290 6.44 13.77 6.96
C HIS A 290 5.78 13.64 8.36
N SER A 291 5.74 14.72 9.14
CA SER A 291 5.06 14.78 10.45
C SER A 291 3.63 14.27 10.35
N HIS A 292 2.89 14.70 9.33
CA HIS A 292 1.53 14.22 9.08
C HIS A 292 1.43 12.68 8.96
N THR A 293 2.35 12.03 8.24
CA THR A 293 2.34 10.56 8.13
C THR A 293 2.59 9.91 9.48
N ARG A 294 3.52 10.44 10.29
CA ARG A 294 3.81 9.94 11.63
C ARG A 294 2.61 10.10 12.57
N GLU A 295 1.96 11.26 12.56
CA GLU A 295 0.74 11.53 13.33
C GLU A 295 -0.37 10.52 13.01
N LEU A 296 -0.58 10.20 11.74
CA LEU A 296 -1.55 9.17 11.33
C LEU A 296 -1.19 7.77 11.90
N MET A 297 0.10 7.40 11.92
CA MET A 297 0.52 6.13 12.52
C MET A 297 0.26 6.12 14.03
N ASP A 298 0.51 7.23 14.72
CA ASP A 298 0.23 7.38 16.16
C ASP A 298 -1.28 7.31 16.45
N GLU A 299 -2.13 7.83 15.58
CA GLU A 299 -3.59 7.70 15.69
C GLU A 299 -4.03 6.24 15.63
N VAL A 300 -3.44 5.46 14.68
CA VAL A 300 -3.76 4.03 14.56
C VAL A 300 -3.41 3.27 15.83
N THR A 301 -2.28 3.57 16.49
CA THR A 301 -1.92 2.89 17.75
C THR A 301 -2.92 3.15 18.87
N ARG A 302 -3.66 4.27 18.79
CA ARG A 302 -4.67 4.69 19.76
C ARG A 302 -6.10 4.36 19.35
N TRP A 303 -6.29 3.63 18.24
CA TRP A 303 -7.64 3.31 17.78
C TRP A 303 -8.46 2.59 18.87
N PRO A 304 -9.68 3.09 19.19
CA PRO A 304 -10.46 2.54 20.31
C PRO A 304 -10.78 1.06 20.19
N GLY A 305 -10.86 0.55 18.96
CA GLY A 305 -11.08 -0.87 18.70
C GLY A 305 -9.98 -1.79 19.24
N TRP A 306 -8.73 -1.28 19.45
CA TRP A 306 -7.65 -2.09 20.04
C TRP A 306 -7.80 -2.30 21.54
N ARG A 307 -8.59 -1.49 22.22
CA ARG A 307 -8.75 -1.61 23.68
C ARG A 307 -9.48 -2.91 24.00
N GLN A 308 -8.91 -3.69 24.90
CA GLN A 308 -9.64 -4.80 25.53
C GLN A 308 -10.82 -4.20 26.28
N CYS A 309 -12.02 -4.76 26.09
CA CYS A 309 -13.08 -4.55 27.06
C CYS A 309 -12.55 -5.11 28.38
N SER A 310 -12.18 -4.22 29.31
CA SER A 310 -12.01 -4.59 30.71
C SER A 310 -13.38 -5.10 31.18
N SER A 311 -13.50 -6.40 31.23
CA SER A 311 -14.61 -7.11 31.89
C SER A 311 -14.66 -6.76 33.36
#